data_0dfe4a79128adf43f644f0af55ac5e36
#
_entry.id   0dfe4a79128adf43f644f0af55ac5e36
#
_cell.length_a   1.000
_cell.length_b   1.000
_cell.length_c   1.000
_cell.angle_alpha   90.00
_cell.angle_beta   90.00
_cell.angle_gamma   90.00
#
_symmetry.space_group_name_H-M   'P 1'
#
loop_
_entity.id
_entity.type
_entity.pdbx_description
1 polymer ?
#
loop_
_entity_poly.entity_id
_entity_poly.type
_entity_poly.pdbx_seq_one_letter_code
_entity_poly.pdbx_strand_id
1 'polypeptide(L)'
;MTLLTVRHAHTLALTLLLTLVGAACGDGMSVAPDGGNGSGGGADAANDPPNPAGLGPAPVDLGSTTDGAAAGSYVLLAKTGITNVTGSTITGGNLGLSPAAASFITGFSLTSSSTVYSMSASVTAPGKVYAADYSAPTPSNLTAAVLVMQTAYRDAAGRTNPDFLNLASGNLGSRTLVPGLYKWGTGVTIPLDVTIAGGANDVWIFQISNDLDLSSATNVLLSGGAQAKNIFWQVAGSVTIHANAHFEGVILCQTGITLQTTASLQGRALAQTLVAIDNNAITAP
;
A
#
# COMPACT_ATOMS: atom_id res chain seq x y z
N MET A 1 -66.61 6.75 7.82
CA MET A 1 -66.62 7.56 9.05
C MET A 1 -65.19 8.04 9.23
N THR A 2 -64.90 9.17 8.59
CA THR A 2 -64.76 10.48 9.22
C THR A 2 -63.43 10.58 9.97
N LEU A 3 -62.54 11.37 9.63
CA LEU A 3 -62.15 12.75 9.37
C LEU A 3 -60.69 12.88 9.87
N LEU A 4 -59.73 13.40 9.10
CA LEU A 4 -59.36 14.82 8.91
C LEU A 4 -58.61 15.39 10.14
N THR A 5 -57.42 15.92 10.07
CA THR A 5 -57.00 17.25 9.70
C THR A 5 -55.49 17.43 10.11
N VAL A 6 -54.57 17.87 9.26
CA VAL A 6 -54.13 19.21 8.84
C VAL A 6 -53.12 19.93 9.77
N ARG A 7 -51.94 20.24 9.11
CA ARG A 7 -51.08 21.46 9.22
C ARG A 7 -50.24 21.66 10.48
N HIS A 8 -48.93 21.99 10.36
CA HIS A 8 -48.43 23.33 10.04
C HIS A 8 -46.93 23.28 9.67
N ALA A 9 -46.59 24.02 8.62
CA ALA A 9 -45.25 24.45 8.27
C ALA A 9 -44.81 25.63 9.15
N HIS A 10 -43.57 25.67 9.54
CA HIS A 10 -42.91 26.93 9.94
C HIS A 10 -41.56 27.06 9.22
N THR A 11 -41.63 27.90 8.23
CA THR A 11 -40.50 28.58 7.61
C THR A 11 -39.97 29.62 8.59
N LEU A 12 -38.67 29.60 8.88
CA LEU A 12 -37.98 30.76 9.47
C LEU A 12 -36.77 31.11 8.64
N ALA A 13 -36.91 32.17 7.87
CA ALA A 13 -35.81 32.89 7.25
C ALA A 13 -35.16 33.76 8.32
N LEU A 14 -33.83 33.80 8.39
CA LEU A 14 -33.11 34.84 9.08
C LEU A 14 -31.99 35.40 8.26
N THR A 15 -32.08 36.68 8.12
CA THR A 15 -31.42 37.67 7.29
C THR A 15 -29.95 37.84 7.58
N LEU A 16 -29.22 38.03 6.52
CA LEU A 16 -27.93 38.68 6.27
C LEU A 16 -27.62 39.92 7.17
N LEU A 17 -26.43 39.98 7.73
CA LEU A 17 -25.80 41.23 8.11
C LEU A 17 -24.34 41.29 7.66
N LEU A 18 -24.11 42.09 6.65
CA LEU A 18 -22.84 42.48 6.05
C LEU A 18 -22.27 43.66 6.85
N THR A 19 -21.06 43.54 7.40
CA THR A 19 -20.29 44.72 7.85
C THR A 19 -18.93 44.75 7.17
N LEU A 20 -18.79 45.76 6.35
CA LEU A 20 -17.58 46.18 5.63
C LEU A 20 -16.85 47.25 6.46
N VAL A 21 -15.61 47.04 6.82
CA VAL A 21 -14.63 48.10 7.22
C VAL A 21 -13.27 47.55 6.77
N GLY A 22 -12.54 48.07 5.81
CA GLY A 22 -12.04 49.42 5.67
C GLY A 22 -10.50 49.36 5.68
N ALA A 23 -9.87 49.72 4.60
CA ALA A 23 -8.48 49.65 4.21
C ALA A 23 -7.50 50.36 5.14
N ALA A 24 -6.24 49.87 5.20
CA ALA A 24 -5.05 50.74 5.33
C ALA A 24 -3.86 50.09 4.60
N CYS A 25 -3.30 50.84 3.68
CA CYS A 25 -2.03 50.61 3.01
C CYS A 25 -0.84 50.76 3.98
N GLY A 26 0.21 49.99 3.72
CA GLY A 26 1.52 50.16 4.29
C GLY A 26 2.58 49.49 3.42
N ASP A 27 3.28 50.28 2.61
CA ASP A 27 4.40 49.90 1.77
C ASP A 27 5.59 49.39 2.58
N GLY A 28 6.28 48.42 2.06
CA GLY A 28 7.55 47.92 2.59
C GLY A 28 8.21 46.93 1.65
N MET A 29 8.62 47.37 0.46
CA MET A 29 9.55 46.65 -0.40
C MET A 29 10.93 46.59 0.27
N SER A 30 11.42 45.39 0.54
CA SER A 30 12.85 45.13 0.64
C SER A 30 13.18 43.93 -0.25
N VAL A 31 13.76 44.25 -1.39
CA VAL A 31 14.40 43.27 -2.28
C VAL A 31 15.76 42.95 -1.70
N ALA A 32 16.02 41.70 -1.40
CA ALA A 32 17.36 41.16 -1.18
C ALA A 32 17.69 40.15 -2.26
N PRO A 33 18.95 40.06 -2.72
CA PRO A 33 19.27 39.41 -4.00
C PRO A 33 19.34 37.91 -3.92
N ASP A 34 18.90 37.37 -5.03
CA ASP A 34 19.07 36.07 -5.57
C ASP A 34 20.37 35.32 -5.20
N GLY A 35 20.21 34.15 -4.67
CA GLY A 35 21.23 33.14 -4.51
C GLY A 35 20.63 31.80 -4.92
N GLY A 36 20.62 31.55 -6.21
CA GLY A 36 20.09 30.32 -6.79
C GLY A 36 20.73 29.06 -6.23
N ASN A 37 19.91 28.14 -5.79
CA ASN A 37 20.18 26.71 -5.90
C ASN A 37 18.86 25.98 -6.11
N GLY A 38 18.64 25.53 -7.33
CA GLY A 38 17.45 24.83 -7.73
C GLY A 38 17.36 23.46 -7.05
N SER A 39 16.57 23.36 -6.02
CA SER A 39 15.97 22.11 -5.63
C SER A 39 14.50 22.18 -6.07
N GLY A 40 14.14 21.46 -7.12
CA GLY A 40 12.77 21.30 -7.55
C GLY A 40 11.97 20.53 -6.51
N GLY A 41 11.51 21.24 -5.49
CA GLY A 41 10.43 20.80 -4.64
C GLY A 41 9.13 21.08 -5.38
N GLY A 42 8.45 20.04 -5.87
CA GLY A 42 7.08 20.16 -6.33
C GLY A 42 6.23 20.79 -5.22
N ALA A 43 5.47 21.81 -5.56
CA ALA A 43 4.56 22.46 -4.62
C ALA A 43 3.52 21.42 -4.20
N ASP A 44 3.54 21.05 -2.93
CA ASP A 44 2.57 20.15 -2.31
C ASP A 44 1.16 20.70 -2.52
N ALA A 45 0.36 19.92 -3.18
CA ALA A 45 -1.03 20.24 -3.41
C ALA A 45 -1.82 20.13 -2.10
N ALA A 46 -2.68 21.10 -1.85
CA ALA A 46 -3.32 21.43 -0.58
C ALA A 46 -4.21 20.36 0.09
N ASN A 47 -4.20 19.08 -0.35
CA ASN A 47 -5.07 18.04 0.19
C ASN A 47 -4.37 16.70 0.52
N ASP A 48 -3.13 16.49 0.15
CA ASP A 48 -2.38 15.31 0.56
C ASP A 48 -1.38 15.72 1.66
N PRO A 49 -1.38 15.04 2.81
CA PRO A 49 -0.44 15.39 3.86
C PRO A 49 0.98 15.10 3.37
N PRO A 50 1.89 16.09 3.45
CA PRO A 50 3.29 15.88 3.13
C PRO A 50 3.92 14.90 4.09
N ASN A 51 4.99 14.25 3.67
CA ASN A 51 5.78 13.39 4.54
C ASN A 51 6.49 14.24 5.63
N PRO A 52 6.19 14.05 6.92
CA PRO A 52 6.77 14.87 7.98
C PRO A 52 8.24 14.56 8.26
N ALA A 53 8.77 13.48 7.73
CA ALA A 53 10.12 12.97 8.03
C ALA A 53 11.07 12.96 6.83
N GLY A 54 10.57 13.20 5.59
CA GLY A 54 11.36 13.12 4.36
C GLY A 54 10.65 13.76 3.17
N LEU A 55 11.01 13.36 1.97
CA LEU A 55 10.37 13.80 0.73
C LEU A 55 9.20 12.88 0.34
N GLY A 56 8.33 13.38 -0.51
CA GLY A 56 7.15 12.67 -1.02
C GLY A 56 5.92 12.77 -0.10
N PRO A 57 4.87 11.99 -0.38
CA PRO A 57 3.64 11.98 0.41
C PRO A 57 3.84 11.33 1.78
N ALA A 58 2.93 11.58 2.73
CA ALA A 58 2.90 10.84 4.00
C ALA A 58 2.77 9.33 3.75
N PRO A 59 3.46 8.48 4.53
CA PRO A 59 3.39 7.03 4.36
C PRO A 59 1.98 6.50 4.58
N VAL A 60 1.67 5.39 3.92
CA VAL A 60 0.39 4.68 4.11
C VAL A 60 0.44 3.91 5.42
N ASP A 61 -0.56 4.08 6.26
CA ASP A 61 -0.64 3.40 7.55
C ASP A 61 -1.14 1.95 7.39
N LEU A 62 -0.32 1.00 7.83
CA LEU A 62 -0.64 -0.44 7.88
C LEU A 62 -0.99 -0.90 9.29
N GLY A 63 -1.04 0.02 10.26
CA GLY A 63 -1.23 -0.28 11.67
C GLY A 63 0.01 -0.90 12.34
N SER A 64 -0.14 -1.28 13.60
CA SER A 64 0.95 -1.88 14.39
C SER A 64 1.43 -3.20 13.80
N THR A 65 2.72 -3.48 13.93
CA THR A 65 3.32 -4.76 13.50
C THR A 65 3.27 -5.85 14.57
N THR A 66 2.75 -5.57 15.76
CA THR A 66 2.91 -6.45 16.94
C THR A 66 1.65 -7.14 17.42
N ASP A 67 0.46 -6.62 17.13
CA ASP A 67 -0.79 -7.08 17.74
C ASP A 67 -1.58 -8.13 16.92
N GLY A 68 -1.14 -8.44 15.69
CA GLY A 68 -1.81 -9.35 14.77
C GLY A 68 -3.18 -8.85 14.24
N ALA A 69 -3.65 -7.71 14.73
CA ALA A 69 -4.91 -7.09 14.30
C ALA A 69 -4.71 -6.02 13.22
N ALA A 70 -3.50 -5.85 12.73
CA ALA A 70 -3.13 -4.86 11.71
C ALA A 70 -2.44 -5.52 10.52
N ALA A 71 -2.60 -4.94 9.33
CA ALA A 71 -1.98 -5.43 8.09
C ALA A 71 -0.44 -5.44 8.18
N GLY A 72 0.14 -4.49 8.92
CA GLY A 72 1.58 -4.42 9.18
C GLY A 72 2.18 -5.63 9.91
N SER A 73 1.36 -6.47 10.56
CA SER A 73 1.81 -7.71 11.20
C SER A 73 2.06 -8.86 10.21
N TYR A 74 1.63 -8.72 8.96
CA TYR A 74 1.67 -9.78 7.97
C TYR A 74 2.62 -9.46 6.82
N VAL A 75 3.37 -10.46 6.39
CA VAL A 75 4.15 -10.41 5.13
C VAL A 75 3.26 -10.81 3.95
N LEU A 76 2.43 -11.84 4.15
CA LEU A 76 1.39 -12.22 3.22
C LEU A 76 0.03 -12.12 3.91
N LEU A 77 -0.90 -11.35 3.34
CA LEU A 77 -2.29 -11.27 3.80
C LEU A 77 -3.22 -11.35 2.60
N ALA A 78 -4.14 -12.31 2.64
CA ALA A 78 -5.08 -12.55 1.55
C ALA A 78 -6.49 -12.81 2.06
N LYS A 79 -7.49 -12.72 1.16
CA LYS A 79 -8.88 -12.96 1.53
C LYS A 79 -9.42 -14.32 1.06
N THR A 80 -8.94 -14.83 -0.07
CA THR A 80 -9.51 -16.04 -0.68
C THR A 80 -8.59 -17.24 -0.66
N GLY A 81 -7.28 -17.04 -0.62
CA GLY A 81 -6.31 -18.13 -0.56
C GLY A 81 -4.87 -17.66 -0.55
N ILE A 82 -3.99 -18.50 -0.05
CA ILE A 82 -2.54 -18.37 -0.17
C ILE A 82 -2.01 -19.72 -0.65
N THR A 83 -1.40 -19.74 -1.83
CA THR A 83 -0.89 -20.99 -2.43
C THR A 83 0.62 -20.92 -2.58
N ASN A 84 1.30 -22.00 -2.23
CA ASN A 84 2.73 -22.17 -2.41
C ASN A 84 2.97 -23.45 -3.20
N VAL A 85 3.74 -23.39 -4.27
CA VAL A 85 4.08 -24.62 -5.00
C VAL A 85 5.07 -25.44 -4.17
N THR A 86 6.26 -24.97 -3.90
CA THR A 86 7.23 -25.57 -2.96
C THR A 86 8.42 -24.65 -2.76
N GLY A 87 9.20 -24.87 -1.70
CA GLY A 87 10.53 -24.27 -1.51
C GLY A 87 10.55 -22.80 -1.08
N SER A 88 9.40 -22.16 -0.95
CA SER A 88 9.38 -20.74 -0.52
C SER A 88 9.81 -20.58 0.94
N THR A 89 10.52 -19.46 1.21
CA THR A 89 10.90 -19.03 2.55
C THR A 89 10.32 -17.65 2.83
N ILE A 90 9.55 -17.52 3.92
CA ILE A 90 8.95 -16.26 4.36
C ILE A 90 9.56 -15.88 5.70
N THR A 91 10.11 -14.67 5.78
CA THR A 91 10.88 -14.18 6.94
C THR A 91 10.36 -12.83 7.43
N GLY A 92 10.38 -12.64 8.76
CA GLY A 92 10.14 -11.34 9.38
C GLY A 92 8.67 -10.99 9.63
N GLY A 93 7.72 -11.92 9.45
CA GLY A 93 6.31 -11.66 9.75
C GLY A 93 5.42 -12.87 9.53
N ASN A 94 4.11 -12.64 9.64
CA ASN A 94 3.11 -13.68 9.63
C ASN A 94 2.46 -13.86 8.24
N LEU A 95 1.78 -15.02 8.06
CA LEU A 95 0.77 -15.22 7.02
C LEU A 95 -0.62 -15.09 7.63
N GLY A 96 -1.52 -14.42 6.93
CA GLY A 96 -2.91 -14.26 7.34
C GLY A 96 -3.88 -14.53 6.20
N LEU A 97 -4.93 -15.31 6.48
CA LEU A 97 -6.01 -15.57 5.54
C LEU A 97 -7.37 -15.34 6.21
N SER A 98 -8.17 -14.43 5.67
CA SER A 98 -9.52 -14.15 6.15
C SER A 98 -10.36 -13.43 5.07
N PRO A 99 -11.61 -13.81 4.84
CA PRO A 99 -12.45 -14.74 5.64
C PRO A 99 -12.29 -16.23 5.31
N ALA A 100 -11.44 -16.62 4.34
CA ALA A 100 -11.28 -18.01 3.96
C ALA A 100 -10.60 -18.82 5.08
N ALA A 101 -10.91 -20.13 5.11
CA ALA A 101 -10.41 -21.08 6.09
C ALA A 101 -8.96 -21.53 5.81
N ALA A 102 -8.31 -22.15 6.79
CA ALA A 102 -6.94 -22.67 6.67
C ALA A 102 -6.76 -23.66 5.52
N SER A 103 -7.81 -24.37 5.12
CA SER A 103 -7.79 -25.29 3.98
C SER A 103 -7.47 -24.62 2.63
N PHE A 104 -7.61 -23.29 2.54
CA PHE A 104 -7.21 -22.48 1.39
C PHE A 104 -5.77 -21.93 1.49
N ILE A 105 -5.03 -22.30 2.54
CA ILE A 105 -3.57 -22.12 2.63
C ILE A 105 -2.93 -23.44 2.21
N THR A 106 -2.48 -23.53 0.97
CA THR A 106 -2.00 -24.78 0.37
C THR A 106 -0.50 -24.74 0.07
N GLY A 107 0.17 -25.91 0.11
CA GLY A 107 1.59 -26.05 -0.17
C GLY A 107 2.53 -25.60 0.95
N PHE A 108 2.01 -25.35 2.16
CA PHE A 108 2.79 -24.93 3.33
C PHE A 108 3.04 -26.04 4.35
N SER A 109 2.47 -27.24 4.16
CA SER A 109 2.60 -28.35 5.12
C SER A 109 2.32 -27.89 6.56
N LEU A 110 1.14 -27.28 6.76
CA LEU A 110 0.77 -26.68 8.03
C LEU A 110 0.77 -27.72 9.16
N THR A 111 1.44 -27.40 10.26
CA THR A 111 1.41 -28.19 11.49
C THR A 111 0.66 -27.41 12.57
N SER A 112 -0.33 -28.06 13.19
CA SER A 112 -1.08 -27.48 14.28
C SER A 112 -0.21 -27.41 15.53
N SER A 113 0.22 -26.21 15.92
CA SER A 113 1.00 -25.96 17.12
C SER A 113 0.14 -25.32 18.23
N SER A 114 -1.05 -24.85 17.88
CA SER A 114 -2.00 -24.16 18.75
C SER A 114 -3.39 -24.18 18.11
N THR A 115 -4.42 -23.91 18.90
CA THR A 115 -5.78 -23.70 18.36
C THR A 115 -5.93 -22.35 17.65
N VAL A 116 -5.01 -21.40 17.89
CA VAL A 116 -5.07 -20.02 17.37
C VAL A 116 -4.13 -19.75 16.20
N TYR A 117 -3.18 -20.64 15.92
CA TYR A 117 -2.25 -20.54 14.77
C TYR A 117 -1.68 -21.90 14.38
N SER A 118 -1.17 -21.98 13.18
CA SER A 118 -0.32 -23.06 12.69
C SER A 118 1.12 -22.60 12.45
N MET A 119 2.03 -23.56 12.35
CA MET A 119 3.40 -23.36 11.93
C MET A 119 3.62 -24.00 10.54
N SER A 120 4.65 -23.53 9.86
CA SER A 120 5.11 -24.10 8.58
C SER A 120 6.63 -23.95 8.52
N ALA A 121 7.31 -24.93 7.96
CA ALA A 121 8.75 -24.85 7.70
C ALA A 121 9.11 -23.71 6.72
N SER A 122 8.16 -23.33 5.87
CA SER A 122 8.32 -22.18 4.95
C SER A 122 8.24 -20.82 5.63
N VAL A 123 7.80 -20.75 6.90
CA VAL A 123 7.65 -19.49 7.64
C VAL A 123 8.65 -19.48 8.79
N THR A 124 9.67 -18.64 8.65
CA THR A 124 10.76 -18.54 9.64
C THR A 124 10.25 -17.95 10.97
N ALA A 125 10.59 -18.58 12.07
CA ALA A 125 10.25 -18.07 13.41
C ALA A 125 10.76 -16.62 13.61
N PRO A 126 10.00 -15.76 14.32
CA PRO A 126 8.79 -16.04 15.09
C PRO A 126 7.47 -16.02 14.29
N GLY A 127 7.54 -15.96 12.96
CA GLY A 127 6.38 -15.91 12.07
C GLY A 127 5.44 -17.10 12.25
N LYS A 128 4.16 -16.88 12.11
CA LYS A 128 3.07 -17.85 12.28
C LYS A 128 2.07 -17.75 11.12
N VAL A 129 1.25 -18.77 10.99
CA VAL A 129 0.19 -18.85 10.01
C VAL A 129 -1.17 -18.77 10.70
N TYR A 130 -1.98 -17.81 10.29
CA TYR A 130 -3.29 -17.54 10.86
C TYR A 130 -4.38 -17.69 9.80
N ALA A 131 -5.52 -18.28 10.18
CA ALA A 131 -6.69 -18.43 9.32
C ALA A 131 -7.98 -18.14 10.10
N ALA A 132 -9.02 -17.76 9.35
CA ALA A 132 -10.27 -17.28 9.95
C ALA A 132 -11.07 -18.35 10.70
N ASP A 133 -10.78 -19.63 10.49
CA ASP A 133 -11.41 -20.78 11.16
C ASP A 133 -10.67 -21.26 12.41
N TYR A 134 -9.62 -20.54 12.84
CA TYR A 134 -8.93 -20.86 14.11
C TYR A 134 -9.70 -20.29 15.32
N SER A 135 -9.29 -20.67 16.52
CA SER A 135 -9.93 -20.22 17.77
C SER A 135 -9.69 -18.72 18.01
N ALA A 136 -10.59 -18.12 18.79
CA ALA A 136 -10.41 -16.74 19.24
C ALA A 136 -9.06 -16.57 19.97
N PRO A 137 -8.36 -15.41 19.78
CA PRO A 137 -8.83 -14.17 19.13
C PRO A 137 -8.54 -14.08 17.60
N THR A 138 -8.02 -15.13 16.97
CA THR A 138 -7.55 -15.09 15.58
C THR A 138 -8.58 -14.58 14.57
N PRO A 139 -9.85 -15.02 14.55
CA PRO A 139 -10.81 -14.53 13.58
C PRO A 139 -11.04 -13.03 13.67
N SER A 140 -11.15 -12.49 14.88
CA SER A 140 -11.37 -11.05 15.10
C SER A 140 -10.13 -10.23 14.70
N ASN A 141 -8.93 -10.70 15.05
CA ASN A 141 -7.68 -10.03 14.69
C ASN A 141 -7.49 -10.00 13.17
N LEU A 142 -7.73 -11.12 12.48
CA LEU A 142 -7.65 -11.18 11.03
C LEU A 142 -8.69 -10.30 10.33
N THR A 143 -9.92 -10.24 10.87
CA THR A 143 -10.95 -9.33 10.36
C THR A 143 -10.50 -7.88 10.45
N ALA A 144 -9.92 -7.48 11.58
CA ALA A 144 -9.35 -6.15 11.76
C ALA A 144 -8.16 -5.90 10.82
N ALA A 145 -7.24 -6.86 10.67
CA ALA A 145 -6.09 -6.75 9.77
C ALA A 145 -6.51 -6.57 8.30
N VAL A 146 -7.52 -7.32 7.84
CA VAL A 146 -8.10 -7.18 6.50
C VAL A 146 -8.74 -5.81 6.32
N LEU A 147 -9.43 -5.29 7.35
CA LEU A 147 -10.01 -3.94 7.29
C LEU A 147 -8.93 -2.87 7.19
N VAL A 148 -7.83 -3.00 7.94
CA VAL A 148 -6.66 -2.10 7.84
C VAL A 148 -6.05 -2.19 6.44
N MET A 149 -5.85 -3.38 5.87
CA MET A 149 -5.38 -3.55 4.49
C MET A 149 -6.28 -2.84 3.47
N GLN A 150 -7.59 -2.97 3.61
CA GLN A 150 -8.55 -2.31 2.72
C GLN A 150 -8.54 -0.79 2.89
N THR A 151 -8.35 -0.30 4.12
CA THR A 151 -8.25 1.13 4.41
C THR A 151 -6.95 1.69 3.84
N ALA A 152 -5.82 1.00 4.01
CA ALA A 152 -4.53 1.36 3.42
C ALA A 152 -4.60 1.41 1.88
N TYR A 153 -5.26 0.42 1.26
CA TYR A 153 -5.51 0.45 -0.19
C TYR A 153 -6.29 1.70 -0.62
N ARG A 154 -7.39 2.02 0.10
CA ARG A 154 -8.23 3.19 -0.24
C ARG A 154 -7.51 4.50 0.01
N ASP A 155 -6.71 4.59 1.08
CA ASP A 155 -5.86 5.75 1.35
C ASP A 155 -4.89 5.97 0.20
N ALA A 156 -4.09 4.94 -0.15
CA ALA A 156 -3.16 5.03 -1.28
C ALA A 156 -3.85 5.39 -2.61
N ALA A 157 -5.00 4.76 -2.91
CA ALA A 157 -5.76 5.01 -4.14
C ALA A 157 -6.42 6.40 -4.18
N GLY A 158 -6.76 6.95 -3.01
CA GLY A 158 -7.46 8.22 -2.84
C GLY A 158 -6.56 9.45 -2.81
N ARG A 159 -5.23 9.29 -2.76
CA ARG A 159 -4.30 10.42 -2.80
C ARG A 159 -4.49 11.20 -4.09
N THR A 160 -4.54 12.52 -3.97
CA THR A 160 -4.82 13.46 -5.07
C THR A 160 -3.55 14.18 -5.51
N ASN A 161 -3.63 14.91 -6.62
CA ASN A 161 -2.55 15.77 -7.13
C ASN A 161 -1.20 15.04 -7.28
N PRO A 162 -1.13 13.99 -8.13
CA PRO A 162 0.10 13.25 -8.32
C PRO A 162 1.23 14.12 -8.87
N ASP A 163 2.44 13.95 -8.32
CA ASP A 163 3.65 14.59 -8.81
C ASP A 163 3.98 14.11 -10.23
N PHE A 164 3.64 12.85 -10.53
CA PHE A 164 3.92 12.22 -11.82
C PHE A 164 2.67 11.54 -12.37
N LEU A 165 2.12 12.08 -13.45
CA LEU A 165 0.95 11.52 -14.13
C LEU A 165 1.37 10.79 -15.41
N ASN A 166 0.99 9.51 -15.52
CA ASN A 166 1.24 8.63 -16.67
C ASN A 166 2.72 8.63 -17.14
N LEU A 167 3.65 8.69 -16.17
CA LEU A 167 5.09 8.68 -16.47
C LEU A 167 5.41 7.53 -17.42
N ALA A 168 6.08 7.88 -18.53
CA ALA A 168 6.52 6.95 -19.58
C ALA A 168 5.42 6.01 -20.10
N SER A 169 4.15 6.44 -20.05
CA SER A 169 2.99 5.63 -20.44
C SER A 169 2.93 4.26 -19.71
N GLY A 170 3.46 4.18 -18.48
CA GLY A 170 3.50 2.97 -17.67
C GLY A 170 4.71 2.05 -17.88
N ASN A 171 5.66 2.39 -18.76
CA ASN A 171 6.92 1.63 -18.89
C ASN A 171 8.02 2.24 -18.01
N LEU A 172 8.36 1.54 -16.91
CA LEU A 172 9.34 2.00 -15.93
C LEU A 172 10.76 1.45 -16.12
N GLY A 173 10.97 0.65 -17.16
CA GLY A 173 12.30 0.06 -17.43
C GLY A 173 13.41 1.10 -17.54
N SER A 174 14.55 0.82 -16.91
CA SER A 174 15.76 1.65 -16.88
C SER A 174 15.57 3.07 -16.32
N ARG A 175 14.53 3.30 -15.50
CA ARG A 175 14.25 4.60 -14.90
C ARG A 175 14.79 4.69 -13.49
N THR A 176 15.06 5.94 -13.06
CA THR A 176 15.25 6.29 -11.66
C THR A 176 14.06 7.09 -11.18
N LEU A 177 13.40 6.62 -10.12
CA LEU A 177 12.19 7.18 -9.56
C LEU A 177 12.53 7.90 -8.25
N VAL A 178 12.24 9.20 -8.20
CA VAL A 178 12.42 10.04 -7.00
C VAL A 178 11.20 9.94 -6.08
N PRO A 179 11.29 10.37 -4.79
CA PRO A 179 10.14 10.37 -3.89
C PRO A 179 8.95 11.16 -4.46
N GLY A 180 7.73 10.64 -4.25
CA GLY A 180 6.53 11.32 -4.75
C GLY A 180 5.34 10.38 -4.94
N LEU A 181 4.23 10.99 -5.35
CA LEU A 181 3.00 10.33 -5.74
C LEU A 181 2.96 10.17 -7.27
N TYR A 182 2.87 8.94 -7.70
CA TYR A 182 2.77 8.55 -9.12
C TYR A 182 1.39 8.01 -9.43
N LYS A 183 0.84 8.35 -10.58
CA LYS A 183 -0.47 7.85 -11.02
C LYS A 183 -0.50 7.47 -12.48
N TRP A 184 -1.06 6.29 -12.77
CA TRP A 184 -1.34 5.80 -14.12
C TRP A 184 -2.81 5.40 -14.25
N GLY A 185 -3.45 5.88 -15.32
CA GLY A 185 -4.77 5.44 -15.74
C GLY A 185 -4.77 4.07 -16.44
N THR A 186 -3.60 3.47 -16.61
CA THR A 186 -3.35 2.18 -17.28
C THR A 186 -2.62 1.23 -16.35
N GLY A 187 -2.17 0.08 -16.85
CA GLY A 187 -1.20 -0.78 -16.19
C GLY A 187 0.22 -0.20 -16.23
N VAL A 188 1.09 -0.80 -15.43
CA VAL A 188 2.52 -0.51 -15.38
C VAL A 188 3.32 -1.77 -15.68
N THR A 189 4.34 -1.63 -16.53
CA THR A 189 5.30 -2.69 -16.85
C THR A 189 6.72 -2.26 -16.47
N ILE A 190 7.49 -3.20 -15.93
CA ILE A 190 8.90 -3.02 -15.60
C ILE A 190 9.70 -4.07 -16.38
N PRO A 191 10.03 -3.79 -17.68
CA PRO A 191 10.70 -4.76 -18.53
C PRO A 191 12.23 -4.84 -18.33
N LEU A 192 12.81 -3.87 -17.66
CA LEU A 192 14.23 -3.78 -17.30
C LEU A 192 14.33 -3.17 -15.90
N ASP A 193 15.46 -3.34 -15.24
CA ASP A 193 15.69 -2.83 -13.88
C ASP A 193 15.25 -1.37 -13.73
N VAL A 194 14.56 -1.09 -12.63
CA VAL A 194 14.14 0.25 -12.21
C VAL A 194 14.81 0.58 -10.89
N THR A 195 15.27 1.81 -10.73
CA THR A 195 15.88 2.28 -9.48
C THR A 195 14.93 3.23 -8.75
N ILE A 196 14.67 2.97 -7.47
CA ILE A 196 13.99 3.87 -6.55
C ILE A 196 15.05 4.57 -5.71
N ALA A 197 15.21 5.89 -5.91
CA ALA A 197 16.32 6.66 -5.35
C ALA A 197 15.84 7.75 -4.40
N GLY A 198 16.31 7.71 -3.15
CA GLY A 198 15.99 8.72 -2.13
C GLY A 198 16.54 8.33 -0.77
N GLY A 199 16.24 9.12 0.25
CA GLY A 199 16.66 8.91 1.62
C GLY A 199 15.85 7.87 2.39
N ALA A 200 16.29 7.56 3.60
CA ALA A 200 15.71 6.50 4.44
C ALA A 200 14.27 6.78 4.90
N ASN A 201 13.85 8.04 4.89
CA ASN A 201 12.53 8.46 5.31
C ASN A 201 11.65 8.94 4.15
N ASP A 202 12.17 8.91 2.93
CA ASP A 202 11.42 9.32 1.75
C ASP A 202 10.35 8.28 1.40
N VAL A 203 9.25 8.75 0.79
CA VAL A 203 8.08 7.91 0.50
C VAL A 203 7.71 7.97 -0.97
N TRP A 204 7.33 6.81 -1.50
CA TRP A 204 6.80 6.62 -2.84
C TRP A 204 5.42 5.96 -2.76
N ILE A 205 4.45 6.54 -3.45
CA ILE A 205 3.13 5.91 -3.65
C ILE A 205 2.88 5.81 -5.15
N PHE A 206 2.63 4.60 -5.62
CA PHE A 206 2.32 4.28 -7.00
C PHE A 206 0.84 3.87 -7.11
N GLN A 207 0.03 4.72 -7.77
CA GLN A 207 -1.38 4.44 -8.07
C GLN A 207 -1.51 3.86 -9.47
N ILE A 208 -1.87 2.59 -9.58
CA ILE A 208 -1.95 1.85 -10.84
C ILE A 208 -3.38 1.38 -11.06
N SER A 209 -4.03 1.85 -12.13
CA SER A 209 -5.45 1.57 -12.40
C SER A 209 -5.74 0.19 -12.99
N ASN A 210 -4.72 -0.51 -13.51
CA ASN A 210 -4.80 -1.88 -14.02
C ASN A 210 -3.70 -2.75 -13.39
N ASP A 211 -3.06 -3.60 -14.17
CA ASP A 211 -2.07 -4.57 -13.70
C ASP A 211 -0.67 -3.95 -13.52
N LEU A 212 0.10 -4.57 -12.64
CA LEU A 212 1.54 -4.34 -12.48
C LEU A 212 2.29 -5.61 -12.89
N ASP A 213 3.19 -5.47 -13.85
CA ASP A 213 3.98 -6.57 -14.39
C ASP A 213 5.48 -6.29 -14.28
N LEU A 214 6.22 -7.10 -13.52
CA LEU A 214 7.68 -7.09 -13.45
C LEU A 214 8.23 -8.26 -14.25
N SER A 215 8.96 -7.99 -15.32
CA SER A 215 9.48 -9.00 -16.25
C SER A 215 10.49 -9.94 -15.59
N SER A 216 10.69 -11.12 -16.19
CA SER A 216 11.65 -12.11 -15.67
C SER A 216 13.06 -11.56 -15.56
N ALA A 217 13.76 -11.94 -14.49
CA ALA A 217 15.15 -11.54 -14.20
C ALA A 217 15.34 -10.02 -14.12
N THR A 218 14.30 -9.27 -13.83
CA THR A 218 14.31 -7.81 -13.68
C THR A 218 14.22 -7.44 -12.19
N ASN A 219 14.86 -6.33 -11.80
CA ASN A 219 14.96 -5.94 -10.40
C ASN A 219 14.40 -4.54 -10.16
N VAL A 220 13.69 -4.38 -9.06
CA VAL A 220 13.47 -3.09 -8.41
C VAL A 220 14.65 -2.85 -7.48
N LEU A 221 15.45 -1.85 -7.76
CA LEU A 221 16.69 -1.53 -7.03
C LEU A 221 16.47 -0.33 -6.13
N LEU A 222 17.00 -0.36 -4.91
CA LEU A 222 16.98 0.78 -4.00
C LEU A 222 18.33 1.49 -3.98
N SER A 223 18.31 2.82 -3.90
CA SER A 223 19.53 3.63 -3.80
C SER A 223 19.34 4.86 -2.90
N GLY A 224 20.43 5.48 -2.44
CA GLY A 224 20.42 6.66 -1.58
C GLY A 224 19.95 6.43 -0.14
N GLY A 225 19.64 5.17 0.23
CA GLY A 225 19.08 4.83 1.54
C GLY A 225 17.59 4.56 1.52
N ALA A 226 16.91 4.59 0.36
CA ALA A 226 15.49 4.25 0.21
C ALA A 226 15.18 2.90 0.87
N GLN A 227 14.02 2.80 1.49
CA GLN A 227 13.62 1.62 2.25
C GLN A 227 12.30 1.04 1.74
N ALA A 228 12.24 -0.27 1.56
CA ALA A 228 11.06 -0.99 1.05
C ALA A 228 9.78 -0.70 1.84
N LYS A 229 9.87 -0.48 3.14
CA LYS A 229 8.72 -0.14 4.01
C LYS A 229 8.02 1.18 3.65
N ASN A 230 8.71 2.07 2.94
CA ASN A 230 8.22 3.40 2.54
C ASN A 230 7.78 3.46 1.07
N ILE A 231 7.74 2.33 0.39
CA ILE A 231 7.37 2.21 -1.02
C ILE A 231 6.04 1.46 -1.11
N PHE A 232 5.00 2.12 -1.61
CA PHE A 232 3.64 1.57 -1.66
C PHE A 232 3.15 1.46 -3.09
N TRP A 233 2.83 0.24 -3.51
CA TRP A 233 2.29 -0.09 -4.83
C TRP A 233 0.80 -0.39 -4.70
N GLN A 234 -0.06 0.61 -4.91
CA GLN A 234 -1.51 0.41 -4.99
C GLN A 234 -1.87 -0.02 -6.41
N VAL A 235 -2.45 -1.21 -6.55
CA VAL A 235 -2.76 -1.83 -7.84
C VAL A 235 -4.23 -2.25 -7.87
N ALA A 236 -4.99 -1.70 -8.82
CA ALA A 236 -6.41 -2.03 -8.97
C ALA A 236 -6.64 -3.35 -9.73
N GLY A 237 -5.73 -3.72 -10.60
CA GLY A 237 -5.70 -5.01 -11.28
C GLY A 237 -4.95 -6.08 -10.49
N SER A 238 -4.22 -6.94 -11.19
CA SER A 238 -3.35 -7.98 -10.66
C SER A 238 -1.88 -7.56 -10.62
N VAL A 239 -1.10 -8.25 -9.80
CA VAL A 239 0.37 -8.09 -9.76
C VAL A 239 1.00 -9.42 -10.18
N THR A 240 1.90 -9.35 -11.17
CA THR A 240 2.73 -10.49 -11.57
C THR A 240 4.19 -10.12 -11.47
N ILE A 241 4.91 -10.83 -10.62
CA ILE A 241 6.38 -10.77 -10.50
C ILE A 241 6.91 -12.04 -11.15
N HIS A 242 7.49 -11.89 -12.34
CA HIS A 242 7.93 -13.05 -13.13
C HIS A 242 9.17 -13.72 -12.56
N ALA A 243 9.51 -14.88 -13.13
CA ALA A 243 10.56 -15.75 -12.63
C ALA A 243 11.93 -15.03 -12.49
N ASN A 244 12.64 -15.32 -11.39
CA ASN A 244 13.97 -14.76 -11.08
C ASN A 244 14.00 -13.23 -10.90
N ALA A 245 12.84 -12.56 -10.79
CA ALA A 245 12.77 -11.12 -10.58
C ALA A 245 12.86 -10.78 -9.08
N HIS A 246 13.31 -9.57 -8.78
CA HIS A 246 13.36 -9.04 -7.41
C HIS A 246 12.51 -7.79 -7.27
N PHE A 247 11.62 -7.79 -6.27
CA PHE A 247 10.70 -6.70 -6.03
C PHE A 247 10.88 -6.09 -4.63
N GLU A 248 10.72 -4.76 -4.55
CA GLU A 248 10.86 -3.98 -3.32
C GLU A 248 9.59 -3.19 -3.03
N GLY A 249 9.10 -3.27 -1.78
CA GLY A 249 8.00 -2.45 -1.30
C GLY A 249 6.75 -3.21 -0.87
N VAL A 250 5.76 -2.45 -0.45
CA VAL A 250 4.46 -2.93 0.02
C VAL A 250 3.47 -2.94 -1.13
N ILE A 251 2.97 -4.12 -1.49
CA ILE A 251 1.98 -4.30 -2.53
C ILE A 251 0.58 -4.30 -1.89
N LEU A 252 -0.25 -3.33 -2.26
CA LEU A 252 -1.65 -3.21 -1.90
C LEU A 252 -2.49 -3.51 -3.15
N CYS A 253 -2.92 -4.75 -3.32
CA CYS A 253 -3.55 -5.24 -4.54
C CYS A 253 -5.06 -5.48 -4.35
N GLN A 254 -5.88 -4.96 -5.27
CA GLN A 254 -7.33 -5.17 -5.28
C GLN A 254 -7.71 -6.60 -5.64
N THR A 255 -6.92 -7.25 -6.48
CA THR A 255 -7.15 -8.62 -6.91
C THR A 255 -6.06 -9.55 -6.38
N GLY A 256 -5.38 -10.30 -7.23
CA GLY A 256 -4.39 -11.29 -6.83
C GLY A 256 -2.95 -10.86 -7.08
N ILE A 257 -2.04 -11.42 -6.30
CA ILE A 257 -0.60 -11.26 -6.44
C ILE A 257 0.00 -12.62 -6.76
N THR A 258 0.81 -12.68 -7.82
CA THR A 258 1.54 -13.90 -8.23
C THR A 258 3.04 -13.61 -8.27
N LEU A 259 3.79 -14.36 -7.49
CA LEU A 259 5.24 -14.44 -7.60
C LEU A 259 5.58 -15.78 -8.28
N GLN A 260 6.13 -15.71 -9.50
CA GLN A 260 6.54 -16.89 -10.23
C GLN A 260 7.83 -17.49 -9.67
N THR A 261 8.21 -18.64 -10.19
CA THR A 261 9.33 -19.45 -9.70
C THR A 261 10.59 -18.62 -9.46
N THR A 262 11.14 -18.73 -8.24
CA THR A 262 12.37 -18.07 -7.79
C THR A 262 12.34 -16.53 -7.77
N ALA A 263 11.20 -15.92 -7.99
CA ALA A 263 11.05 -14.49 -7.73
C ALA A 263 11.25 -14.19 -6.23
N SER A 264 11.68 -12.97 -5.91
CA SER A 264 11.88 -12.55 -4.52
C SER A 264 11.20 -11.22 -4.23
N LEU A 265 10.82 -11.03 -2.96
CA LEU A 265 10.16 -9.82 -2.47
C LEU A 265 10.80 -9.40 -1.15
N GLN A 266 11.33 -8.19 -1.08
CA GLN A 266 11.52 -7.49 0.19
C GLN A 266 10.38 -6.51 0.39
N GLY A 267 9.41 -6.90 1.20
CA GLY A 267 8.18 -6.13 1.30
C GLY A 267 7.02 -6.94 1.87
N ARG A 268 5.81 -6.56 1.46
CA ARG A 268 4.57 -7.23 1.84
C ARG A 268 3.69 -7.47 0.62
N ALA A 269 3.07 -8.64 0.55
CA ALA A 269 2.05 -8.94 -0.46
C ALA A 269 0.66 -8.99 0.21
N LEU A 270 -0.10 -7.90 0.06
CA LEU A 270 -1.40 -7.70 0.68
C LEU A 270 -2.47 -7.68 -0.41
N ALA A 271 -3.17 -8.81 -0.59
CA ALA A 271 -4.12 -9.02 -1.69
C ALA A 271 -5.56 -9.12 -1.21
N GLN A 272 -6.49 -8.47 -1.90
CA GLN A 272 -7.91 -8.64 -1.59
C GLN A 272 -8.52 -9.91 -2.18
N THR A 273 -7.75 -10.71 -2.92
CA THR A 273 -8.13 -12.07 -3.31
C THR A 273 -7.02 -13.07 -2.93
N LEU A 274 -6.23 -13.53 -3.86
CA LEU A 274 -5.26 -14.62 -3.74
C LEU A 274 -3.83 -14.09 -3.71
N VAL A 275 -2.95 -14.74 -2.94
CA VAL A 275 -1.49 -14.67 -3.12
C VAL A 275 -0.99 -16.04 -3.55
N ALA A 276 -0.34 -16.11 -4.72
CA ALA A 276 0.28 -17.32 -5.24
C ALA A 276 1.79 -17.17 -5.29
N ILE A 277 2.52 -18.15 -4.74
CA ILE A 277 3.98 -18.15 -4.69
C ILE A 277 4.55 -19.50 -5.11
N ASP A 278 5.78 -19.50 -5.63
CA ASP A 278 6.48 -20.67 -6.13
C ASP A 278 7.99 -20.53 -5.93
N ASN A 279 8.53 -21.24 -4.95
CA ASN A 279 9.97 -21.24 -4.61
C ASN A 279 10.55 -19.83 -4.40
N ASN A 280 9.85 -19.00 -3.65
CA ASN A 280 10.17 -17.59 -3.47
C ASN A 280 10.91 -17.31 -2.14
N ALA A 281 11.79 -16.32 -2.15
CA ALA A 281 12.31 -15.70 -0.93
C ALA A 281 11.55 -14.40 -0.65
N ILE A 282 10.80 -14.35 0.46
CA ILE A 282 9.98 -13.21 0.83
C ILE A 282 10.40 -12.76 2.22
N THR A 283 10.81 -11.48 2.34
CA THR A 283 11.27 -10.90 3.61
C THR A 283 10.46 -9.65 3.91
N ALA A 284 10.01 -9.49 5.15
CA ALA A 284 9.38 -8.25 5.61
C ALA A 284 10.33 -7.05 5.41
N PRO A 285 9.80 -5.87 5.09
CA PRO A 285 10.60 -4.67 4.85
C PRO A 285 11.16 -4.07 6.14
#